data_4b6bbdd401d757ae42231c2f5ac602e2
#
_entry.id   4b6bbdd401d757ae42231c2f5ac602e2
#
_cell.length_a   1.000
_cell.length_b   1.000
_cell.length_c   1.000
_cell.angle_alpha   90.00
_cell.angle_beta   90.00
_cell.angle_gamma   90.00
#
_symmetry.space_group_name_H-M   'P 1'
#
loop_
_entity.id
_entity.type
_entity.pdbx_description
1 polymer ?
#
loop_
_entity_poly.entity_id
_entity_poly.type
_entity_poly.pdbx_seq_one_letter_code
_entity_poly.pdbx_strand_id
1 'polypeptide(L)'
;MPTPIVFEDVAPVVPVRDLQAALERYRRLGFEVRAYGHGTGYGYAQRGAVSIHLSEWDEHDPKRSGAVIYLYVSDAYAVRAEWGSCGVEGRLGEIRNTDYGMREFGFVDLDGTLHRVGSKL
;
A
#
# COMPACT_ATOMS: atom_id res chain seq x y z
N MET A 1 2.22 16.25 -37.82
CA MET A 1 2.12 16.68 -36.39
C MET A 1 2.44 15.52 -35.49
N PRO A 2 3.41 15.66 -34.60
CA PRO A 2 3.65 14.60 -33.62
C PRO A 2 2.47 14.49 -32.65
N THR A 3 2.17 13.26 -32.26
CA THR A 3 1.17 13.01 -31.21
C THR A 3 1.75 13.48 -29.87
N PRO A 4 0.98 14.22 -29.05
CA PRO A 4 1.44 14.61 -27.72
C PRO A 4 1.77 13.38 -26.88
N ILE A 5 2.83 13.48 -26.09
CA ILE A 5 3.18 12.45 -25.11
C ILE A 5 2.28 12.62 -23.89
N VAL A 6 1.61 11.55 -23.50
CA VAL A 6 0.71 11.56 -22.35
C VAL A 6 1.30 10.67 -21.26
N PHE A 7 1.42 11.22 -20.04
CA PHE A 7 1.73 10.42 -18.86
C PHE A 7 0.40 9.85 -18.36
N GLU A 8 0.27 8.54 -18.32
CA GLU A 8 -1.03 7.88 -18.11
C GLU A 8 -1.29 7.47 -16.66
N ASP A 9 -0.25 7.09 -15.95
CA ASP A 9 -0.40 6.62 -14.57
C ASP A 9 0.96 6.53 -13.90
N VAL A 10 0.94 6.20 -12.62
CA VAL A 10 2.12 5.87 -11.84
C VAL A 10 1.76 4.76 -10.86
N ALA A 11 2.66 3.80 -10.67
CA ALA A 11 2.49 2.75 -9.68
C ALA A 11 3.70 2.72 -8.76
N PRO A 12 3.51 2.83 -7.45
CA PRO A 12 4.60 2.62 -6.51
C PRO A 12 5.04 1.16 -6.55
N VAL A 13 6.35 0.94 -6.43
CA VAL A 13 6.92 -0.40 -6.31
C VAL A 13 7.54 -0.49 -4.93
N VAL A 14 7.06 -1.39 -4.09
CA VAL A 14 7.54 -1.52 -2.71
C VAL A 14 8.32 -2.82 -2.55
N PRO A 15 9.39 -2.78 -1.73
CA PRO A 15 10.15 -4.00 -1.45
C PRO A 15 9.41 -4.87 -0.44
N VAL A 16 9.44 -6.17 -0.67
CA VAL A 16 8.88 -7.16 0.25
C VAL A 16 9.89 -8.30 0.42
N ARG A 17 9.97 -8.88 1.61
CA ARG A 17 10.92 -9.98 1.86
C ARG A 17 10.42 -11.31 1.30
N ASP A 18 9.11 -11.51 1.30
CA ASP A 18 8.45 -12.74 0.86
C ASP A 18 7.21 -12.35 0.10
N LEU A 19 7.22 -12.59 -1.21
CA LEU A 19 6.12 -12.14 -2.07
C LEU A 19 4.80 -12.80 -1.69
N GLN A 20 4.77 -14.10 -1.43
CA GLN A 20 3.53 -14.79 -1.13
C GLN A 20 2.92 -14.30 0.18
N ALA A 21 3.74 -14.07 1.20
CA ALA A 21 3.29 -13.50 2.46
C ALA A 21 2.75 -12.07 2.27
N ALA A 22 3.43 -11.27 1.46
CA ALA A 22 3.00 -9.90 1.19
C ALA A 22 1.69 -9.86 0.41
N LEU A 23 1.53 -10.73 -0.60
CA LEU A 23 0.27 -10.82 -1.34
C LEU A 23 -0.90 -11.18 -0.42
N GLU A 24 -0.70 -12.12 0.50
CA GLU A 24 -1.73 -12.51 1.45
C GLU A 24 -2.11 -11.34 2.38
N ARG A 25 -1.12 -10.57 2.85
CA ARG A 25 -1.40 -9.40 3.68
C ARG A 25 -2.22 -8.35 2.92
N TYR A 26 -1.83 -8.05 1.68
CA TYR A 26 -2.59 -7.09 0.87
C TYR A 26 -4.00 -7.59 0.58
N ARG A 27 -4.17 -8.89 0.36
CA ARG A 27 -5.50 -9.46 0.18
C ARG A 27 -6.38 -9.21 1.38
N ARG A 28 -5.84 -9.38 2.59
CA ARG A 28 -6.57 -9.10 3.83
C ARG A 28 -6.87 -7.61 4.01
N LEU A 29 -6.02 -6.74 3.48
CA LEU A 29 -6.27 -5.31 3.48
C LEU A 29 -7.31 -4.88 2.42
N GLY A 30 -7.91 -5.84 1.73
CA GLY A 30 -8.99 -5.58 0.78
C GLY A 30 -8.54 -5.40 -0.66
N PHE A 31 -7.29 -5.73 -0.99
CA PHE A 31 -6.79 -5.63 -2.35
C PHE A 31 -6.98 -6.94 -3.11
N GLU A 32 -7.22 -6.84 -4.41
CA GLU A 32 -7.08 -7.98 -5.31
C GLU A 32 -5.59 -8.13 -5.61
N VAL A 33 -5.07 -9.35 -5.52
CA VAL A 33 -3.64 -9.60 -5.63
C VAL A 33 -3.35 -10.68 -6.66
N ARG A 34 -2.17 -10.59 -7.29
CA ARG A 34 -1.68 -11.66 -8.16
C ARG A 34 -0.16 -11.56 -8.28
N ALA A 35 0.47 -12.72 -8.43
CA ALA A 35 1.89 -12.78 -8.76
C ALA A 35 2.06 -12.60 -10.28
N TYR A 36 3.17 -11.99 -10.68
CA TYR A 36 3.56 -11.94 -12.08
C TYR A 36 4.28 -13.25 -12.43
N GLY A 37 3.65 -14.12 -13.21
CA GLY A 37 4.22 -15.39 -13.61
C GLY A 37 4.54 -16.31 -12.42
N HIS A 38 5.51 -17.20 -12.61
CA HIS A 38 5.97 -18.13 -11.59
C HIS A 38 7.43 -17.83 -11.23
N GLY A 39 7.70 -17.64 -9.94
CA GLY A 39 9.06 -17.47 -9.45
C GLY A 39 9.76 -16.19 -9.86
N THR A 40 9.01 -15.16 -10.29
CA THR A 40 9.61 -13.89 -10.70
C THR A 40 9.91 -12.98 -9.53
N GLY A 41 9.31 -13.23 -8.35
CA GLY A 41 9.42 -12.34 -7.19
C GLY A 41 8.68 -11.02 -7.35
N TYR A 42 7.79 -10.91 -8.31
CA TYR A 42 7.05 -9.67 -8.59
C TYR A 42 5.55 -9.92 -8.54
N GLY A 43 4.80 -8.96 -8.02
CA GLY A 43 3.36 -9.08 -7.90
C GLY A 43 2.65 -7.74 -7.86
N TYR A 44 1.33 -7.82 -7.80
CA TYR A 44 0.45 -6.67 -7.90
C TYR A 44 -0.63 -6.74 -6.82
N ALA A 45 -0.94 -5.59 -6.26
CA ALA A 45 -2.08 -5.41 -5.36
C ALA A 45 -2.90 -4.23 -5.87
N GLN A 46 -4.19 -4.45 -6.12
CA GLN A 46 -5.06 -3.43 -6.69
C GLN A 46 -6.34 -3.31 -5.87
N ARG A 47 -6.72 -2.08 -5.57
CA ARG A 47 -8.00 -1.78 -4.93
C ARG A 47 -8.55 -0.49 -5.51
N GLY A 48 -9.72 -0.56 -6.15
CA GLY A 48 -10.27 0.58 -6.89
C GLY A 48 -9.29 1.04 -7.97
N ALA A 49 -8.96 2.31 -7.98
CA ALA A 49 -8.01 2.90 -8.92
C ALA A 49 -6.55 2.78 -8.45
N VAL A 50 -6.32 2.22 -7.25
CA VAL A 50 -4.99 2.14 -6.66
C VAL A 50 -4.32 0.83 -7.06
N SER A 51 -3.10 0.92 -7.58
CA SER A 51 -2.29 -0.24 -7.92
C SER A 51 -0.91 -0.09 -7.28
N ILE A 52 -0.51 -1.11 -6.53
CA ILE A 52 0.79 -1.18 -5.85
C ILE A 52 1.52 -2.39 -6.41
N HIS A 53 2.77 -2.22 -6.81
CA HIS A 53 3.61 -3.31 -7.25
C HIS A 53 4.51 -3.77 -6.10
N LEU A 54 4.72 -5.07 -6.02
CA LEU A 54 5.53 -5.70 -4.97
C LEU A 54 6.73 -6.35 -5.62
N SER A 55 7.93 -6.03 -5.14
CA SER A 55 9.16 -6.60 -5.64
C SER A 55 9.88 -7.32 -4.50
N GLU A 56 10.05 -8.63 -4.66
CA GLU A 56 10.66 -9.46 -3.63
C GLU A 56 12.17 -9.23 -3.56
N TRP A 57 12.64 -9.02 -2.35
CA TRP A 57 14.05 -8.90 -2.04
C TRP A 57 14.26 -9.52 -0.67
N ASP A 58 14.83 -10.70 -0.63
CA ASP A 58 14.96 -11.48 0.61
C ASP A 58 15.92 -10.86 1.63
N GLU A 59 16.79 -9.96 1.19
CA GLU A 59 17.70 -9.22 2.08
C GLU A 59 17.09 -7.88 2.56
N HIS A 60 15.88 -7.57 2.14
CA HIS A 60 15.23 -6.33 2.56
C HIS A 60 15.11 -6.26 4.09
N ASP A 61 15.56 -5.16 4.67
CA ASP A 61 15.44 -4.89 6.11
C ASP A 61 14.25 -3.95 6.35
N PRO A 62 13.15 -4.45 6.93
CA PRO A 62 11.97 -3.61 7.21
C PRO A 62 12.26 -2.42 8.10
N LYS A 63 13.27 -2.52 8.98
CA LYS A 63 13.63 -1.43 9.89
C LYS A 63 14.33 -0.28 9.18
N ARG A 64 14.81 -0.52 7.97
CA ARG A 64 15.51 0.48 7.14
C ARG A 64 14.70 0.90 5.93
N SER A 65 13.45 0.46 5.84
CA SER A 65 12.61 0.82 4.71
C SER A 65 12.22 2.29 4.78
N GLY A 66 12.44 3.00 3.67
CA GLY A 66 11.93 4.35 3.49
C GLY A 66 10.68 4.41 2.62
N ALA A 67 10.08 3.24 2.32
CA ALA A 67 8.91 3.19 1.45
C ALA A 67 7.71 3.82 2.12
N VAL A 68 7.12 4.82 1.46
CA VAL A 68 5.92 5.52 1.92
C VAL A 68 4.97 5.66 0.75
N ILE A 69 3.71 5.29 0.98
CA ILE A 69 2.64 5.46 0.00
C ILE A 69 1.56 6.31 0.64
N TYR A 70 1.04 7.30 -0.09
CA TYR A 70 -0.13 8.04 0.36
C TYR A 70 -1.35 7.58 -0.42
N LEU A 71 -2.32 7.04 0.28
CA LEU A 71 -3.56 6.53 -0.30
C LEU A 71 -4.70 7.51 -0.02
N TYR A 72 -5.23 8.10 -1.08
CA TYR A 72 -6.41 8.96 -0.97
C TYR A 72 -7.65 8.08 -1.03
N VAL A 73 -8.46 8.14 0.02
CA VAL A 73 -9.68 7.34 0.13
C VAL A 73 -10.89 8.23 0.40
N SER A 74 -12.07 7.72 0.22
CA SER A 74 -13.29 8.47 0.46
C SER A 74 -13.61 8.62 1.95
N ASP A 75 -13.18 7.65 2.78
CA ASP A 75 -13.51 7.62 4.21
C ASP A 75 -12.39 6.93 4.98
N ALA A 76 -11.53 7.72 5.60
CA ALA A 76 -10.39 7.19 6.37
C ALA A 76 -10.84 6.43 7.63
N TYR A 77 -11.93 6.83 8.27
CA TYR A 77 -12.47 6.09 9.41
C TYR A 77 -12.87 4.67 9.03
N ALA A 78 -13.55 4.54 7.89
CA ALA A 78 -14.01 3.24 7.43
C ALA A 78 -12.83 2.31 7.10
N VAL A 79 -11.80 2.84 6.43
CA VAL A 79 -10.61 2.05 6.11
C VAL A 79 -9.88 1.64 7.39
N ARG A 80 -9.72 2.56 8.35
CA ARG A 80 -9.06 2.23 9.60
C ARG A 80 -9.80 1.14 10.37
N ALA A 81 -11.12 1.21 10.43
CA ALA A 81 -11.93 0.18 11.08
C ALA A 81 -11.76 -1.18 10.40
N GLU A 82 -11.78 -1.20 9.06
CA GLU A 82 -11.57 -2.41 8.28
C GLU A 82 -10.19 -3.01 8.53
N TRP A 83 -9.14 -2.19 8.47
CA TRP A 83 -7.77 -2.66 8.66
C TRP A 83 -7.48 -3.07 10.11
N GLY A 84 -8.13 -2.43 11.06
CA GLY A 84 -8.02 -2.80 12.48
C GLY A 84 -8.61 -4.15 12.80
N SER A 85 -9.53 -4.66 11.99
CA SER A 85 -10.21 -5.94 12.23
C SER A 85 -9.82 -7.05 11.23
N CYS A 86 -8.92 -6.78 10.28
CA CYS A 86 -8.60 -7.75 9.23
C CYS A 86 -7.53 -8.78 9.62
N GLY A 87 -6.91 -8.62 10.79
CA GLY A 87 -5.90 -9.57 11.28
C GLY A 87 -4.52 -9.43 10.68
N VAL A 88 -4.24 -8.35 9.96
CA VAL A 88 -2.90 -8.11 9.39
C VAL A 88 -1.99 -7.54 10.46
N GLU A 89 -0.83 -8.16 10.65
CA GLU A 89 0.17 -7.67 11.58
C GLU A 89 0.84 -6.40 11.06
N GLY A 90 1.12 -5.48 11.98
CA GLY A 90 1.74 -4.22 11.69
C GLY A 90 1.41 -3.19 12.76
N ARG A 91 1.76 -1.95 12.51
CA ARG A 91 1.47 -0.85 13.43
C ARG A 91 0.42 0.06 12.85
N LEU A 92 -0.78 -0.01 13.41
CA LEU A 92 -1.90 0.85 13.01
C LEU A 92 -1.91 2.07 13.91
N GLY A 93 -1.71 3.25 13.30
CA GLY A 93 -1.71 4.51 14.02
C GLY A 93 -3.12 5.04 14.30
N GLU A 94 -3.17 6.06 15.15
CA GLU A 94 -4.43 6.73 15.45
C GLU A 94 -4.83 7.65 14.30
N ILE A 95 -6.14 7.80 14.12
CA ILE A 95 -6.66 8.73 13.14
C ILE A 95 -6.59 10.16 13.71
N ARG A 96 -6.25 11.12 12.86
CA ARG A 96 -6.15 12.52 13.27
C ARG A 96 -6.54 13.45 12.13
N ASN A 97 -6.99 14.63 12.48
CA ASN A 97 -7.20 15.71 11.53
C ASN A 97 -5.89 16.50 11.39
N THR A 98 -5.50 16.76 10.17
CA THR A 98 -4.26 17.46 9.87
C THR A 98 -4.55 18.94 9.61
N ASP A 99 -3.50 19.77 9.66
CA ASP A 99 -3.60 21.18 9.32
C ASP A 99 -3.65 21.45 7.82
N TYR A 100 -3.43 20.41 7.00
CA TYR A 100 -3.56 20.49 5.54
C TYR A 100 -4.88 19.93 5.00
N GLY A 101 -5.89 19.83 5.86
CA GLY A 101 -7.25 19.52 5.41
C GLY A 101 -7.57 18.05 5.22
N MET A 102 -6.80 17.17 5.83
CA MET A 102 -6.98 15.72 5.69
C MET A 102 -7.27 15.06 7.04
N ARG A 103 -8.11 14.06 7.00
CA ARG A 103 -8.26 13.09 8.09
C ARG A 103 -7.46 11.88 7.72
N GLU A 104 -6.44 11.54 8.52
CA GLU A 104 -5.53 10.49 8.12
C GLU A 104 -5.05 9.61 9.27
N PHE A 105 -4.58 8.42 8.90
CA PHE A 105 -3.85 7.53 9.79
C PHE A 105 -2.72 6.87 9.02
N GLY A 106 -1.81 6.24 9.75
CA GLY A 106 -0.73 5.47 9.15
C GLY A 106 -0.82 4.00 9.53
N PHE A 107 -0.39 3.15 8.63
CA PHE A 107 -0.22 1.72 8.90
C PHE A 107 1.14 1.28 8.35
N VAL A 108 2.01 0.79 9.23
CA VAL A 108 3.32 0.27 8.83
C VAL A 108 3.21 -1.26 8.82
N ASP A 109 3.40 -1.86 7.66
CA ASP A 109 3.33 -3.31 7.52
C ASP A 109 4.64 -3.99 7.95
N LEU A 110 4.66 -5.33 7.86
CA LEU A 110 5.83 -6.10 8.29
C LEU A 110 7.06 -5.89 7.41
N ASP A 111 6.89 -5.38 6.21
CA ASP A 111 8.02 -5.02 5.33
C ASP A 111 8.51 -3.59 5.58
N GLY A 112 7.91 -2.88 6.51
CA GLY A 112 8.30 -1.52 6.87
C GLY A 112 7.75 -0.45 5.94
N THR A 113 6.82 -0.78 5.07
CA THR A 113 6.16 0.21 4.21
C THR A 113 5.12 0.97 5.01
N LEU A 114 5.24 2.29 5.02
CA LEU A 114 4.24 3.17 5.62
C LEU A 114 3.15 3.48 4.60
N HIS A 115 1.94 3.04 4.93
CA HIS A 115 0.74 3.40 4.20
C HIS A 115 0.08 4.57 4.93
N ARG A 116 0.14 5.75 4.35
CA ARG A 116 -0.60 6.91 4.87
C ARG A 116 -1.93 6.94 4.14
N VAL A 117 -3.00 6.91 4.90
CA VAL A 117 -4.36 6.83 4.36
C VAL A 117 -5.11 8.07 4.78
N GLY A 118 -5.62 8.81 3.81
CA GLY A 118 -6.29 10.07 4.11
C GLY A 118 -7.54 10.31 3.28
N SER A 119 -8.51 10.96 3.91
CA SER A 119 -9.72 11.47 3.26
C SER A 119 -9.86 12.96 3.61
N LYS A 120 -10.51 13.72 2.74
CA LYS A 120 -10.72 15.15 2.96
C LYS A 120 -11.61 15.38 4.19
N LEU A 121 -11.28 16.41 4.93
CA LEU A 121 -12.12 16.88 6.03
C LEU A 121 -13.43 17.47 5.52
#